data_8876a3e0837ce82f4e7f294cf245b18c
#
_entry.id   8876a3e0837ce82f4e7f294cf245b18c
#
_cell.length_a   1.000
_cell.length_b   1.000
_cell.length_c   1.000
_cell.angle_alpha   90.00
_cell.angle_beta   90.00
_cell.angle_gamma   90.00
#
_symmetry.space_group_name_H-M   'P 1'
#
loop_
_entity.id
_entity.type
_entity.pdbx_description
1 polymer ?
#
loop_
_entity_poly.entity_id
_entity_poly.type
_entity_poly.pdbx_seq_one_letter_code
_entity_poly.pdbx_strand_id
1 'polypeptide(L)' 'MESSSNPAREAARAKLAAAEAKREDILLYHIANGVNIESRTVEIDEGVVIAPGATILSGTILRGKTVIG' A
#
# COMPACT_ATOMS: atom_id res chain seq x y z
N MET A 1 5.59 -27.55 20.32
CA MET A 1 5.35 -27.14 19.90
C MET A 1 4.58 -26.87 19.04
N GLU A 2 4.09 -26.88 18.66
CA GLU A 2 3.61 -26.61 17.92
C GLU A 2 3.27 -25.90 17.27
N SER A 3 3.08 -25.76 17.29
CA SER A 3 2.74 -25.17 16.76
C SER A 3 2.55 -24.47 15.67
N SER A 4 3.03 -24.65 14.80
CA SER A 4 3.04 -23.99 13.51
C SER A 4 1.77 -24.16 12.70
N SER A 5 0.89 -24.99 13.10
CA SER A 5 -0.33 -25.30 12.34
C SER A 5 -1.59 -24.67 12.91
N ASN A 6 -1.48 -23.47 13.45
CA ASN A 6 -2.63 -22.73 13.95
C ASN A 6 -3.39 -22.11 12.76
N PRO A 7 -4.62 -22.58 12.46
CA PRO A 7 -5.36 -22.07 11.31
C PRO A 7 -5.69 -20.59 11.38
N ALA A 8 -5.92 -20.07 12.58
CA ALA A 8 -6.18 -18.63 12.74
C ALA A 8 -4.95 -17.80 12.37
N ARG A 9 -3.78 -18.29 12.74
CA ARG A 9 -2.52 -17.65 12.41
C ARG A 9 -2.24 -17.69 10.91
N GLU A 10 -2.52 -18.82 10.30
CA GLU A 10 -2.32 -18.97 8.86
C GLU A 10 -3.27 -18.08 8.08
N ALA A 11 -4.52 -17.98 8.52
CA ALA A 11 -5.49 -17.09 7.88
C ALA A 11 -5.07 -15.63 8.03
N ALA A 12 -4.58 -15.25 9.21
CA ALA A 12 -4.10 -13.89 9.44
C ALA A 12 -2.89 -13.58 8.55
N ARG A 13 -1.97 -14.54 8.42
CA ARG A 13 -0.79 -14.37 7.57
C ARG A 13 -1.17 -14.21 6.11
N ALA A 14 -2.14 -14.99 5.65
CA ALA A 14 -2.62 -14.87 4.28
C ALA A 14 -3.26 -13.51 4.02
N LYS A 15 -4.02 -13.00 4.99
CA LYS A 15 -4.62 -11.67 4.87
C LYS A 15 -3.57 -10.57 4.84
N LEU A 16 -2.54 -10.70 5.66
CA LEU A 16 -1.45 -9.72 5.66
C LEU A 16 -0.71 -9.74 4.33
N ALA A 17 -0.41 -10.93 3.81
CA ALA A 17 0.28 -11.06 2.55
C ALA A 17 -0.54 -10.45 1.41
N ALA A 18 -1.85 -10.68 1.38
CA ALA A 18 -2.72 -10.12 0.37
C ALA A 18 -2.78 -8.59 0.48
N ALA A 19 -2.87 -8.08 1.71
CA ALA A 19 -2.92 -6.63 1.94
C ALA A 19 -1.61 -5.97 1.51
N GLU A 20 -0.49 -6.60 1.80
CA GLU A 20 0.83 -6.08 1.42
C GLU A 20 1.01 -6.09 -0.10
N ALA A 21 0.58 -7.16 -0.76
CA ALA A 21 0.66 -7.25 -2.21
C ALA A 21 -0.18 -6.17 -2.87
N LYS A 22 -1.39 -5.95 -2.37
CA LYS A 22 -2.28 -4.92 -2.89
C LYS A 22 -1.71 -3.53 -2.68
N ARG A 23 -1.14 -3.29 -1.52
CA ARG A 23 -0.51 -2.01 -1.20
C ARG A 23 0.68 -1.74 -2.12
N GLU A 24 1.49 -2.76 -2.37
CA GLU A 24 2.62 -2.65 -3.27
C GLU A 24 2.17 -2.37 -4.70
N ASP A 25 1.12 -3.02 -5.17
CA ASP A 25 0.57 -2.79 -6.49
C ASP A 25 0.12 -1.34 -6.66
N ILE A 26 -0.52 -0.78 -5.64
CA ILE A 26 -0.97 0.61 -5.68
C ILE A 26 0.24 1.55 -5.76
N LEU A 27 1.26 1.30 -4.97
CA LEU A 27 2.48 2.11 -5.01
C LEU A 27 3.16 2.03 -6.37
N LEU A 28 3.27 0.83 -6.92
CA LEU A 28 3.88 0.64 -8.24
C LEU A 28 3.09 1.35 -9.34
N TYR A 29 1.77 1.32 -9.25
CA TYR A 29 0.92 2.01 -10.20
C TYR A 29 1.23 3.51 -10.23
N HIS A 30 1.33 4.13 -9.06
CA HIS A 30 1.61 5.55 -8.98
C HIS A 30 3.03 5.89 -9.41
N ILE A 31 4.00 5.07 -9.05
CA ILE A 31 5.38 5.26 -9.47
C ILE A 31 5.49 5.17 -10.99
N ALA A 32 4.79 4.22 -11.59
CA ALA A 32 4.78 4.07 -13.04
C ALA A 32 4.15 5.28 -13.74
N ASN A 33 3.27 6.00 -13.05
CA ASN A 33 2.65 7.22 -13.57
C ASN A 33 3.47 8.49 -13.31
N GLY A 34 4.67 8.35 -12.75
CA GLY A 34 5.55 9.48 -12.53
C GLY A 34 5.45 10.13 -11.17
N VAL A 35 4.82 9.48 -10.21
CA VAL A 35 4.73 9.96 -8.85
C VAL A 35 5.99 9.55 -8.09
N ASN A 36 6.56 10.48 -7.34
CA ASN A 36 7.74 10.21 -6.50
C ASN A 36 7.27 9.79 -5.11
N ILE A 37 7.52 8.53 -4.76
CA ILE A 37 7.16 8.00 -3.45
C ILE A 37 8.46 7.69 -2.70
N GLU A 38 8.66 8.35 -1.57
CA GLU A 38 9.91 8.26 -0.83
C GLU A 38 10.12 6.95 -0.09
N SER A 39 9.02 6.30 0.31
CA SER A 39 9.15 5.13 1.16
C SER A 39 7.94 4.22 1.04
N ARG A 40 8.15 2.94 1.34
CA ARG A 40 7.07 1.95 1.39
C ARG A 40 6.14 2.14 2.58
N THR A 41 6.47 3.05 3.49
CA THR A 41 5.61 3.35 4.63
C THR A 41 4.41 4.22 4.25
N VAL A 42 4.38 4.71 3.02
CA VAL A 42 3.24 5.47 2.50
C VAL A 42 2.04 4.55 2.32
N GLU A 43 0.87 4.99 2.75
CA GLU A 43 -0.38 4.25 2.55
C GLU A 43 -1.30 5.02 1.62
N ILE A 44 -1.73 4.39 0.54
CA ILE A 44 -2.58 5.01 -0.48
C ILE A 44 -3.76 4.10 -0.76
N ASP A 45 -4.98 4.62 -0.59
CA ASP A 45 -6.20 3.88 -0.92
C ASP A 45 -6.39 3.82 -2.44
N GLU A 46 -7.18 2.86 -2.88
CA GLU A 46 -7.41 2.63 -4.31
C GLU A 46 -8.06 3.81 -5.02
N GLY A 47 -8.87 4.59 -4.31
CA GLY A 47 -9.57 5.72 -4.92
C GLY A 47 -8.78 7.00 -5.00
N VAL A 48 -7.52 6.99 -4.56
CA VAL A 48 -6.69 8.19 -4.54
C VAL A 48 -6.12 8.46 -5.91
N VAL A 49 -6.19 9.71 -6.34
CA VAL A 49 -5.63 10.16 -7.63
C VAL A 49 -4.46 11.09 -7.34
N ILE A 50 -3.30 10.78 -7.91
CA ILE A 50 -2.08 11.57 -7.71
C ILE A 50 -1.55 12.00 -9.08
N ALA A 51 -1.34 13.30 -9.24
CA ALA A 51 -0.83 13.84 -10.50
C ALA A 51 0.63 13.43 -10.71
N PRO A 52 1.05 13.20 -11.96
CA PRO A 52 2.46 12.92 -12.26
C PRO A 52 3.34 14.06 -11.76
N GLY A 53 4.50 13.71 -11.23
CA GLY A 53 5.44 14.68 -10.70
C GLY A 53 5.24 15.04 -9.23
N ALA A 54 4.12 14.62 -8.63
CA ALA A 54 3.90 14.85 -7.20
C ALA A 54 4.88 14.01 -6.37
N THR A 55 5.23 14.51 -5.20
CA THR A 55 6.12 13.80 -4.28
C THR A 55 5.36 13.45 -3.02
N ILE A 56 5.37 12.16 -2.67
CA ILE A 56 4.71 11.66 -1.47
C ILE A 56 5.78 11.31 -0.45
N LEU A 57 5.74 12.00 0.67
CA LEU A 57 6.74 11.81 1.73
C LEU A 57 6.44 10.56 2.54
N SER A 58 7.48 10.02 3.18
CA SER A 58 7.33 8.84 4.02
C SER A 58 6.33 9.10 5.15
N GLY A 59 5.55 8.08 5.49
CA GLY A 59 4.54 8.20 6.54
C GLY A 59 3.24 8.86 6.12
N THR A 60 3.13 9.28 4.87
CA THR A 60 1.90 9.89 4.36
C THR A 60 0.79 8.86 4.23
N ILE A 61 -0.42 9.21 4.64
CA ILE A 61 -1.59 8.35 4.51
C ILE A 61 -2.62 9.07 3.68
N LEU A 62 -2.96 8.50 2.53
CA LEU A 62 -3.96 9.07 1.62
C LEU A 62 -5.15 8.14 1.57
N ARG A 63 -6.32 8.63 1.90
CA ARG A 63 -7.53 7.82 2.03
C ARG A 63 -8.67 8.34 1.19
N GLY A 64 -9.56 7.42 0.86
CA GLY A 64 -10.79 7.73 0.16
C GLY A 64 -10.55 8.22 -1.24
N LYS A 65 -11.21 9.31 -1.59
CA LYS A 65 -11.13 9.89 -2.94
C LYS A 65 -10.26 11.15 -2.96
N THR A 66 -9.14 11.10 -2.28
CA THR A 66 -8.21 12.23 -2.23
C THR A 66 -7.58 12.46 -3.59
N VAL A 67 -7.46 13.71 -3.99
CA VAL A 67 -6.82 14.09 -5.24
C VAL A 67 -5.63 14.99 -4.92
N ILE A 68 -4.45 14.58 -5.38
CA ILE A 68 -3.21 15.32 -5.19
C ILE A 68 -2.76 15.82 -6.56
N GLY A 69 -2.68 17.12 -6.69
CA GLY A 69 -2.32 17.72 -7.97
C GLY A 69 -1.12 18.64 -7.94
#